data_95c82a4714f13560425d91c04accc2ee
#
_entry.id   95c82a4714f13560425d91c04accc2ee
#
_cell.length_a   1.000
_cell.length_b   1.000
_cell.length_c   1.000
_cell.angle_alpha   90.00
_cell.angle_beta   90.00
_cell.angle_gamma   90.00
#
_symmetry.space_group_name_H-M   'P 1'
#
loop_
_entity.id
_entity.type
_entity.pdbx_description
1 polymer ?
#
loop_
_entity_poly.entity_id
_entity_poly.type
_entity_poly.pdbx_seq_one_letter_code
_entity_poly.pdbx_strand_id
1 'polypeptide(L)'
;MRILATDLDRTLLPNGHWQADADAIPLFNELTRSNDVLVVYVTGRNLELTEAAIKEFGVRHPDVLCGDVGTTIRKYRDGEWHFDTGWEDLVHRSSPRWDAGEVREAVADIQGMREQESEHLNQFKQSYYVNHDRREEILGAVDERVSGRFDEVAVYSFDSQDGKGLLDFLPASATKQTALEYVAAEFGQPLGEVVFCGDSGNDIFPLTAGFAGVLVRNADEQLVEQVRQATASDPALKAYFAQGDFRGLSGYYTSGVIEG
;
A
#
# COMPACT_ATOMS: atom_id res chain seq x y z
N MET A 1 16.82 -5.85 -14.74
CA MET A 1 15.42 -6.09 -14.36
C MET A 1 14.92 -4.81 -13.69
N ARG A 2 13.71 -4.34 -14.01
CA ARG A 2 13.08 -3.15 -13.40
C ARG A 2 12.03 -3.62 -12.42
N ILE A 3 11.79 -2.88 -11.34
CA ILE A 3 10.70 -3.16 -10.41
C ILE A 3 9.57 -2.14 -10.65
N LEU A 4 8.38 -2.66 -10.95
CA LEU A 4 7.14 -1.91 -10.95
C LEU A 4 6.30 -2.37 -9.76
N ALA A 5 6.25 -1.54 -8.74
CA ALA A 5 5.42 -1.74 -7.57
C ALA A 5 4.15 -0.89 -7.69
N THR A 6 3.01 -1.42 -7.27
CA THR A 6 1.74 -0.68 -7.32
C THR A 6 0.85 -1.10 -6.17
N ASP A 7 0.14 -0.13 -5.59
CA ASP A 7 -1.05 -0.44 -4.81
C ASP A 7 -2.13 -1.04 -5.72
N LEU A 8 -3.12 -1.69 -5.14
CA LEU A 8 -4.21 -2.32 -5.87
C LEU A 8 -5.47 -1.45 -5.93
N ASP A 9 -6.11 -1.21 -4.79
CA ASP A 9 -7.41 -0.56 -4.75
C ASP A 9 -7.33 0.88 -5.24
N ARG A 10 -8.16 1.23 -6.22
CA ARG A 10 -8.18 2.57 -6.84
C ARG A 10 -6.86 3.02 -7.49
N THR A 11 -5.80 2.18 -7.43
CA THR A 11 -4.54 2.43 -8.13
C THR A 11 -4.41 1.55 -9.37
N LEU A 12 -4.23 0.23 -9.22
CA LEU A 12 -4.21 -0.70 -10.35
C LEU A 12 -5.63 -1.17 -10.70
N LEU A 13 -6.48 -1.40 -9.68
CA LEU A 13 -7.83 -1.89 -9.86
C LEU A 13 -8.83 -0.74 -10.05
N PRO A 14 -9.69 -0.81 -11.08
CA PRO A 14 -10.70 0.22 -11.35
C PRO A 14 -11.96 0.03 -10.48
N ASN A 15 -11.78 -0.06 -9.19
CA ASN A 15 -12.84 -0.27 -8.20
C ASN A 15 -13.30 1.01 -7.49
N GLY A 16 -13.05 2.17 -8.07
CA GLY A 16 -13.58 3.46 -7.64
C GLY A 16 -14.74 3.93 -8.53
N HIS A 17 -15.10 5.21 -8.42
CA HIS A 17 -16.23 5.81 -9.13
C HIS A 17 -15.87 6.49 -10.46
N TRP A 18 -14.58 6.58 -10.79
CA TRP A 18 -14.14 7.12 -12.08
C TRP A 18 -14.27 6.09 -13.20
N GLN A 19 -14.53 6.56 -14.41
CA GLN A 19 -14.61 5.67 -15.55
C GLN A 19 -13.24 5.13 -15.91
N ALA A 20 -13.09 3.81 -15.92
CA ALA A 20 -11.88 3.14 -16.34
C ALA A 20 -11.83 2.98 -17.87
N ASP A 21 -10.61 2.95 -18.42
CA ASP A 21 -10.38 2.58 -19.80
C ASP A 21 -10.42 1.04 -19.93
N ALA A 22 -11.29 0.54 -20.82
CA ALA A 22 -11.55 -0.89 -20.96
C ALA A 22 -10.30 -1.72 -21.35
N ASP A 23 -9.37 -1.10 -22.08
CA ASP A 23 -8.17 -1.77 -22.57
C ASP A 23 -6.96 -1.61 -21.63
N ALA A 24 -7.09 -0.89 -20.51
CA ALA A 24 -5.97 -0.59 -19.64
C ALA A 24 -5.38 -1.84 -18.96
N ILE A 25 -6.19 -2.71 -18.35
CA ILE A 25 -5.72 -3.95 -17.72
C ILE A 25 -5.11 -4.92 -18.76
N PRO A 26 -5.74 -5.22 -19.91
CA PRO A 26 -5.09 -5.98 -20.96
C PRO A 26 -3.73 -5.41 -21.39
N LEU A 27 -3.63 -4.10 -21.57
CA LEU A 27 -2.40 -3.42 -21.94
C LEU A 27 -1.33 -3.52 -20.83
N PHE A 28 -1.71 -3.32 -19.57
CA PHE A 28 -0.82 -3.53 -18.42
C PHE A 28 -0.26 -4.95 -18.38
N ASN A 29 -1.14 -5.94 -18.54
CA ASN A 29 -0.73 -7.35 -18.57
C ASN A 29 0.23 -7.65 -19.74
N GLU A 30 0.04 -7.03 -20.91
CA GLU A 30 0.94 -7.16 -22.05
C GLU A 30 2.30 -6.51 -21.78
N LEU A 31 2.31 -5.25 -21.32
CA LEU A 31 3.54 -4.48 -21.07
C LEU A 31 4.41 -5.11 -19.99
N THR A 32 3.80 -5.74 -18.99
CA THR A 32 4.50 -6.35 -17.85
C THR A 32 4.78 -7.85 -18.00
N ARG A 33 4.49 -8.43 -19.20
CA ARG A 33 4.75 -9.87 -19.46
C ARG A 33 6.24 -10.18 -19.63
N SER A 34 7.05 -9.19 -19.93
CA SER A 34 8.50 -9.35 -20.10
C SER A 34 9.18 -9.73 -18.78
N ASN A 35 10.11 -10.68 -18.83
CA ASN A 35 10.95 -11.05 -17.69
C ASN A 35 11.89 -9.92 -17.20
N ASP A 36 11.92 -8.79 -17.91
CA ASP A 36 12.70 -7.62 -17.52
C ASP A 36 11.98 -6.72 -16.50
N VAL A 37 10.69 -6.99 -16.24
CA VAL A 37 9.88 -6.25 -15.27
C VAL A 37 9.40 -7.19 -14.17
N LEU A 38 9.86 -6.93 -12.94
CA LEU A 38 9.32 -7.55 -11.72
C LEU A 38 8.09 -6.73 -11.29
N VAL A 39 6.94 -7.36 -11.24
CA VAL A 39 5.69 -6.73 -10.76
C VAL A 39 5.48 -7.04 -9.29
N VAL A 40 5.34 -5.99 -8.48
CA VAL A 40 5.12 -6.10 -7.04
C VAL A 40 3.78 -5.45 -6.70
N TYR A 41 2.86 -6.21 -6.08
CA TYR A 41 1.67 -5.61 -5.49
C TYR A 41 1.94 -5.25 -4.04
N VAL A 42 1.62 -4.02 -3.64
CA VAL A 42 1.85 -3.48 -2.30
C VAL A 42 0.52 -2.95 -1.76
N THR A 43 -0.24 -3.79 -1.08
CA THR A 43 -1.66 -3.56 -0.83
C THR A 43 -2.08 -3.79 0.63
N GLY A 44 -3.20 -3.18 1.04
CA GLY A 44 -3.89 -3.50 2.29
C GLY A 44 -4.59 -4.85 2.30
N ARG A 45 -4.81 -5.45 1.12
CA ARG A 45 -5.45 -6.75 0.96
C ARG A 45 -4.57 -7.88 1.47
N ASN A 46 -5.18 -8.90 2.06
CA ASN A 46 -4.55 -10.18 2.30
C ASN A 46 -4.49 -11.01 1.00
N LEU A 47 -3.91 -12.23 1.06
CA LEU A 47 -3.79 -13.08 -0.11
C LEU A 47 -5.14 -13.45 -0.73
N GLU A 48 -6.13 -13.83 0.08
CA GLU A 48 -7.45 -14.27 -0.43
C GLU A 48 -8.18 -13.15 -1.16
N LEU A 49 -8.16 -11.94 -0.59
CA LEU A 49 -8.74 -10.76 -1.22
C LEU A 49 -7.97 -10.32 -2.48
N THR A 50 -6.67 -10.54 -2.51
CA THR A 50 -5.83 -10.27 -3.69
C THR A 50 -6.16 -11.26 -4.82
N GLU A 51 -6.26 -12.56 -4.53
CA GLU A 51 -6.65 -13.58 -5.50
C GLU A 51 -8.07 -13.33 -6.06
N ALA A 52 -9.00 -12.95 -5.18
CA ALA A 52 -10.36 -12.59 -5.62
C ALA A 52 -10.33 -11.41 -6.61
N ALA A 53 -9.55 -10.38 -6.32
CA ALA A 53 -9.40 -9.21 -7.20
C ALA A 53 -8.70 -9.56 -8.53
N ILE A 54 -7.64 -10.36 -8.50
CA ILE A 54 -6.97 -10.84 -9.72
C ILE A 54 -7.98 -11.55 -10.64
N LYS A 55 -8.81 -12.40 -10.08
CA LYS A 55 -9.84 -13.12 -10.83
C LYS A 55 -10.95 -12.20 -11.34
N GLU A 56 -11.41 -11.26 -10.52
CA GLU A 56 -12.50 -10.34 -10.84
C GLU A 56 -12.12 -9.39 -11.96
N PHE A 57 -10.95 -8.75 -11.86
CA PHE A 57 -10.52 -7.71 -12.79
C PHE A 57 -9.70 -8.25 -13.97
N GLY A 58 -9.25 -9.49 -13.92
CA GLY A 58 -8.42 -10.09 -14.98
C GLY A 58 -7.00 -9.52 -15.03
N VAL A 59 -6.52 -8.93 -13.94
CA VAL A 59 -5.14 -8.48 -13.83
C VAL A 59 -4.21 -9.67 -13.59
N ARG A 60 -2.97 -9.63 -14.08
CA ARG A 60 -2.02 -10.72 -13.90
C ARG A 60 -1.66 -10.93 -12.41
N HIS A 61 -1.18 -12.13 -12.06
CA HIS A 61 -0.49 -12.31 -10.78
C HIS A 61 0.80 -11.47 -10.74
N PRO A 62 1.13 -10.85 -9.61
CA PRO A 62 2.44 -10.22 -9.42
C PRO A 62 3.51 -11.30 -9.24
N ASP A 63 4.77 -10.92 -9.34
CA ASP A 63 5.88 -11.78 -8.99
C ASP A 63 6.09 -11.80 -7.46
N VAL A 64 5.75 -10.67 -6.80
CA VAL A 64 5.78 -10.51 -5.33
C VAL A 64 4.53 -9.79 -4.86
N LEU A 65 3.92 -10.27 -3.78
CA LEU A 65 2.84 -9.62 -3.04
C LEU A 65 3.36 -9.16 -1.68
N CYS A 66 3.39 -7.86 -1.44
CA CYS A 66 3.49 -7.23 -0.13
C CYS A 66 2.05 -6.95 0.34
N GLY A 67 1.44 -7.93 0.96
CA GLY A 67 0.05 -7.89 1.42
C GLY A 67 -0.10 -7.31 2.83
N ASP A 68 -1.37 -7.17 3.27
CA ASP A 68 -1.69 -6.76 4.64
C ASP A 68 -0.95 -5.46 5.08
N VAL A 69 -0.94 -4.45 4.21
CA VAL A 69 -0.23 -3.17 4.39
C VAL A 69 1.30 -3.33 4.48
N GLY A 70 1.86 -4.43 3.93
CA GLY A 70 3.30 -4.74 3.96
C GLY A 70 3.71 -5.66 5.10
N THR A 71 2.78 -6.14 5.94
CA THR A 71 3.13 -7.06 7.03
C THR A 71 3.40 -8.49 6.56
N THR A 72 2.94 -8.85 5.36
CA THR A 72 3.20 -10.16 4.76
C THR A 72 3.87 -10.02 3.39
N ILE A 73 4.85 -10.87 3.09
CA ILE A 73 5.45 -10.96 1.75
C ILE A 73 5.28 -12.39 1.23
N ARG A 74 4.82 -12.50 -0.01
CA ARG A 74 4.70 -13.76 -0.74
C ARG A 74 5.24 -13.61 -2.15
N LYS A 75 5.85 -14.68 -2.67
CA LYS A 75 6.37 -14.76 -4.03
C LYS A 75 5.54 -15.74 -4.84
N TYR A 76 5.11 -15.33 -6.03
CA TYR A 76 4.36 -16.19 -6.95
C TYR A 76 5.33 -16.85 -7.94
N ARG A 77 5.47 -18.17 -7.88
CA ARG A 77 6.36 -18.96 -8.73
C ARG A 77 5.70 -20.26 -9.11
N ASP A 78 5.82 -20.66 -10.36
CA ASP A 78 5.30 -21.94 -10.89
C ASP A 78 3.80 -22.15 -10.62
N GLY A 79 3.03 -21.06 -10.54
CA GLY A 79 1.58 -21.12 -10.27
C GLY A 79 1.21 -21.19 -8.79
N GLU A 80 2.16 -21.09 -7.87
CA GLU A 80 1.97 -21.22 -6.43
C GLU A 80 2.54 -20.02 -5.65
N TRP A 81 1.93 -19.74 -4.49
CA TRP A 81 2.40 -18.73 -3.55
C TRP A 81 3.35 -19.33 -2.52
N HIS A 82 4.50 -18.69 -2.36
CA HIS A 82 5.51 -19.05 -1.36
C HIS A 82 5.67 -17.91 -0.36
N PHE A 83 5.47 -18.23 0.91
CA PHE A 83 5.62 -17.28 2.00
C PHE A 83 7.09 -16.92 2.24
N ASP A 84 7.39 -15.64 2.48
CA ASP A 84 8.75 -15.16 2.78
C ASP A 84 8.99 -15.14 4.30
N THR A 85 9.55 -16.23 4.82
CA THR A 85 9.87 -16.34 6.26
C THR A 85 11.02 -15.41 6.67
N GLY A 86 11.88 -15.03 5.74
CA GLY A 86 12.98 -14.08 6.02
C GLY A 86 12.46 -12.69 6.37
N TRP A 87 11.35 -12.27 5.72
CA TRP A 87 10.64 -11.06 6.07
C TRP A 87 10.05 -11.11 7.47
N GLU A 88 9.33 -12.17 7.80
CA GLU A 88 8.72 -12.36 9.13
C GLU A 88 9.78 -12.33 10.22
N ASP A 89 10.89 -13.05 10.05
CA ASP A 89 12.03 -13.05 10.96
C ASP A 89 12.64 -11.65 11.13
N LEU A 90 12.71 -10.87 10.03
CA LEU A 90 13.21 -9.49 10.08
C LEU A 90 12.29 -8.61 10.91
N VAL A 91 10.98 -8.69 10.70
CA VAL A 91 9.98 -7.89 11.45
C VAL A 91 10.08 -8.20 12.95
N HIS A 92 10.10 -9.47 13.35
CA HIS A 92 10.26 -9.86 14.76
C HIS A 92 11.52 -9.30 15.40
N ARG A 93 12.65 -9.32 14.68
CA ARG A 93 13.92 -8.79 15.21
C ARG A 93 13.95 -7.26 15.29
N SER A 94 13.27 -6.59 14.34
CA SER A 94 13.36 -5.12 14.19
C SER A 94 12.29 -4.39 15.01
N SER A 95 11.20 -5.07 15.40
CA SER A 95 10.14 -4.52 16.26
C SER A 95 9.88 -5.46 17.45
N PRO A 96 10.86 -5.62 18.36
CA PRO A 96 10.77 -6.61 19.45
C PRO A 96 9.72 -6.32 20.51
N ARG A 97 9.21 -5.08 20.57
CA ARG A 97 8.12 -4.68 21.50
C ARG A 97 6.74 -4.74 20.85
N TRP A 98 6.64 -5.16 19.61
CA TRP A 98 5.36 -5.30 18.94
C TRP A 98 4.57 -6.46 19.54
N ASP A 99 3.34 -6.16 19.98
CA ASP A 99 2.33 -7.15 20.37
C ASP A 99 0.94 -6.64 19.99
N ALA A 100 0.29 -7.32 19.03
CA ALA A 100 -1.03 -6.94 18.54
C ALA A 100 -2.11 -7.01 19.63
N GLY A 101 -1.99 -7.94 20.60
CA GLY A 101 -2.90 -8.07 21.73
C GLY A 101 -2.79 -6.90 22.69
N GLU A 102 -1.57 -6.51 23.06
CA GLU A 102 -1.33 -5.37 23.94
C GLU A 102 -1.75 -4.04 23.27
N VAL A 103 -1.51 -3.87 21.97
CA VAL A 103 -2.02 -2.71 21.22
C VAL A 103 -3.54 -2.67 21.26
N ARG A 104 -4.21 -3.79 21.01
CA ARG A 104 -5.68 -3.90 21.08
C ARG A 104 -6.21 -3.52 22.46
N GLU A 105 -5.59 -4.02 23.53
CA GLU A 105 -5.98 -3.68 24.88
C GLU A 105 -5.78 -2.18 25.20
N ALA A 106 -4.69 -1.59 24.72
CA ALA A 106 -4.38 -0.19 24.94
C ALA A 106 -5.40 0.78 24.32
N VAL A 107 -6.05 0.38 23.22
CA VAL A 107 -7.01 1.24 22.47
C VAL A 107 -8.49 0.82 22.66
N ALA A 108 -8.76 -0.22 23.45
CA ALA A 108 -10.08 -0.87 23.53
C ALA A 108 -11.24 0.05 23.97
N ASP A 109 -10.96 1.10 24.74
CA ASP A 109 -11.96 2.03 25.28
C ASP A 109 -12.07 3.34 24.47
N ILE A 110 -11.32 3.49 23.37
CA ILE A 110 -11.39 4.70 22.52
C ILE A 110 -12.71 4.71 21.75
N GLN A 111 -13.54 5.71 22.05
CA GLN A 111 -14.84 5.86 21.43
C GLN A 111 -14.74 6.30 19.97
N GLY A 112 -15.48 5.63 19.07
CA GLY A 112 -15.47 5.94 17.62
C GLY A 112 -14.52 5.05 16.82
N MET A 113 -13.90 4.07 17.47
CA MET A 113 -13.17 2.98 16.85
C MET A 113 -13.97 1.66 16.96
N ARG A 114 -13.89 0.82 15.94
CA ARG A 114 -14.42 -0.54 15.94
C ARG A 114 -13.41 -1.47 15.26
N GLU A 115 -13.01 -2.54 15.93
CA GLU A 115 -12.12 -3.56 15.36
C GLU A 115 -12.71 -4.10 14.05
N GLN A 116 -11.88 -4.31 13.06
CA GLN A 116 -12.26 -4.94 11.80
C GLN A 116 -12.45 -6.44 11.97
N GLU A 117 -13.02 -7.08 10.99
CA GLU A 117 -13.28 -8.51 10.95
C GLU A 117 -11.95 -9.29 11.01
N SER A 118 -11.96 -10.48 11.61
CA SER A 118 -10.73 -11.27 11.89
C SER A 118 -9.88 -11.57 10.64
N GLU A 119 -10.48 -11.60 9.47
CA GLU A 119 -9.81 -11.80 8.18
C GLU A 119 -8.91 -10.63 7.76
N HIS A 120 -9.10 -9.45 8.38
CA HIS A 120 -8.26 -8.26 8.18
C HIS A 120 -7.14 -8.13 9.21
N LEU A 121 -7.07 -9.06 10.17
CA LEU A 121 -6.10 -9.05 11.26
C LEU A 121 -5.06 -10.15 11.07
N ASN A 122 -3.84 -9.92 11.55
CA ASN A 122 -2.81 -10.96 11.65
C ASN A 122 -1.84 -10.63 12.81
N GLN A 123 -0.83 -11.46 13.02
CA GLN A 123 0.15 -11.25 14.11
C GLN A 123 0.90 -9.91 14.03
N PHE A 124 0.97 -9.29 12.85
CA PHE A 124 1.63 -8.01 12.61
C PHE A 124 0.67 -6.89 12.20
N LYS A 125 -0.64 -7.13 12.28
CA LYS A 125 -1.63 -6.13 11.86
C LYS A 125 -2.85 -6.18 12.75
N GLN A 126 -3.16 -5.02 13.37
CA GLN A 126 -4.37 -4.78 14.13
C GLN A 126 -5.13 -3.61 13.49
N SER A 127 -6.36 -3.84 13.01
CA SER A 127 -7.09 -2.90 12.15
C SER A 127 -8.43 -2.49 12.74
N TYR A 128 -8.78 -1.21 12.52
CA TYR A 128 -10.02 -0.61 13.02
C TYR A 128 -10.72 0.21 11.95
N TYR A 129 -12.05 0.20 11.98
CA TYR A 129 -12.86 1.26 11.40
C TYR A 129 -12.88 2.45 12.36
N VAL A 130 -12.73 3.65 11.80
CA VAL A 130 -12.68 4.90 12.57
C VAL A 130 -13.74 5.87 12.06
N ASN A 131 -14.44 6.55 12.95
CA ASN A 131 -15.32 7.65 12.56
C ASN A 131 -14.48 8.79 11.97
N HIS A 132 -14.59 9.00 10.66
CA HIS A 132 -13.80 9.99 9.92
C HIS A 132 -13.99 11.42 10.44
N ASP A 133 -15.21 11.80 10.82
CA ASP A 133 -15.51 13.16 11.31
C ASP A 133 -14.83 13.47 12.64
N ARG A 134 -14.47 12.43 13.41
CA ARG A 134 -13.77 12.52 14.68
C ARG A 134 -12.32 12.07 14.62
N ARG A 135 -11.75 11.92 13.42
CA ARG A 135 -10.43 11.32 13.23
C ARG A 135 -9.31 11.99 14.05
N GLU A 136 -9.32 13.33 14.10
CA GLU A 136 -8.26 14.09 14.82
C GLU A 136 -8.29 13.81 16.33
N GLU A 137 -9.49 13.78 16.92
CA GLU A 137 -9.70 13.41 18.32
C GLU A 137 -9.26 11.97 18.60
N ILE A 138 -9.68 11.05 17.72
CA ILE A 138 -9.38 9.62 17.87
C ILE A 138 -7.89 9.35 17.70
N LEU A 139 -7.26 9.90 16.66
CA LEU A 139 -5.82 9.73 16.43
C LEU A 139 -4.98 10.34 17.57
N GLY A 140 -5.40 11.47 18.13
CA GLY A 140 -4.77 12.06 19.31
C GLY A 140 -4.85 11.12 20.53
N ALA A 141 -6.05 10.54 20.80
CA ALA A 141 -6.23 9.58 21.88
C ALA A 141 -5.44 8.29 21.66
N VAL A 142 -5.31 7.83 20.42
CA VAL A 142 -4.47 6.68 20.03
C VAL A 142 -3.01 6.98 20.33
N ASP A 143 -2.49 8.11 19.87
CA ASP A 143 -1.08 8.49 20.05
C ASP A 143 -0.72 8.53 21.54
N GLU A 144 -1.57 9.11 22.40
CA GLU A 144 -1.39 9.13 23.87
C GLU A 144 -1.28 7.73 24.49
N ARG A 145 -1.90 6.69 23.89
CA ARG A 145 -1.95 5.33 24.41
C ARG A 145 -0.83 4.43 23.92
N VAL A 146 -0.40 4.59 22.68
CA VAL A 146 0.51 3.64 22.02
C VAL A 146 1.90 4.20 21.77
N SER A 147 2.03 5.52 21.53
CA SER A 147 3.29 6.14 21.12
C SER A 147 4.47 5.77 22.01
N GLY A 148 5.51 5.20 21.40
CA GLY A 148 6.74 4.77 22.04
C GLY A 148 6.64 3.53 22.94
N ARG A 149 5.50 2.82 22.92
CA ARG A 149 5.27 1.63 23.78
C ARG A 149 5.56 0.32 23.06
N PHE A 150 5.14 0.19 21.80
CA PHE A 150 5.02 -1.11 21.13
C PHE A 150 5.86 -1.27 19.85
N ASP A 151 6.81 -0.39 19.55
CA ASP A 151 7.51 -0.33 18.26
C ASP A 151 6.51 -0.34 17.07
N GLU A 152 5.43 0.43 17.21
CA GLU A 152 4.33 0.50 16.29
C GLU A 152 4.41 1.72 15.37
N VAL A 153 3.67 1.63 14.26
CA VAL A 153 3.21 2.76 13.47
C VAL A 153 1.71 2.64 13.26
N ALA A 154 1.00 3.74 13.43
CA ALA A 154 -0.43 3.84 13.13
C ALA A 154 -0.60 4.48 11.75
N VAL A 155 -1.22 3.75 10.81
CA VAL A 155 -1.45 4.20 9.43
C VAL A 155 -2.94 4.46 9.24
N TYR A 156 -3.29 5.72 9.01
CA TYR A 156 -4.67 6.11 8.71
C TYR A 156 -4.88 6.27 7.22
N SER A 157 -6.00 5.76 6.72
CA SER A 157 -6.51 6.00 5.38
C SER A 157 -8.02 6.22 5.40
N PHE A 158 -8.55 6.81 4.33
CA PHE A 158 -9.97 7.07 4.20
C PHE A 158 -10.54 6.33 2.99
N ASP A 159 -11.51 5.47 3.23
CA ASP A 159 -12.30 4.86 2.18
C ASP A 159 -13.45 5.79 1.80
N SER A 160 -13.27 6.49 0.70
CA SER A 160 -14.25 7.46 0.19
C SER A 160 -15.53 6.80 -0.37
N GLN A 161 -15.51 5.50 -0.68
CA GLN A 161 -16.70 4.79 -1.17
C GLN A 161 -17.64 4.45 -0.02
N ASP A 162 -17.08 3.91 1.05
CA ASP A 162 -17.85 3.55 2.25
C ASP A 162 -17.96 4.70 3.26
N GLY A 163 -17.23 5.81 3.06
CA GLY A 163 -17.21 6.94 3.98
C GLY A 163 -16.59 6.61 5.34
N LYS A 164 -15.69 5.64 5.40
CA LYS A 164 -15.09 5.13 6.64
C LYS A 164 -13.61 5.47 6.72
N GLY A 165 -13.15 5.87 7.90
CA GLY A 165 -11.74 5.87 8.23
C GLY A 165 -11.26 4.44 8.51
N LEU A 166 -10.07 4.13 8.05
CA LEU A 166 -9.35 2.89 8.33
C LEU A 166 -8.09 3.22 9.10
N LEU A 167 -7.84 2.52 10.19
CA LEU A 167 -6.64 2.70 11.02
C LEU A 167 -6.01 1.34 11.23
N ASP A 168 -4.79 1.18 10.73
CA ASP A 168 -3.98 -0.01 10.88
C ASP A 168 -2.82 0.27 11.86
N PHE A 169 -2.69 -0.54 12.90
CA PHE A 169 -1.48 -0.62 13.71
C PHE A 169 -0.60 -1.74 13.16
N LEU A 170 0.65 -1.40 12.91
CA LEU A 170 1.66 -2.28 12.32
C LEU A 170 2.95 -2.20 13.15
N PRO A 171 3.81 -3.23 13.15
CA PRO A 171 5.19 -3.04 13.58
C PRO A 171 5.84 -1.91 12.78
N ALA A 172 6.59 -1.03 13.43
CA ALA A 172 7.27 0.08 12.74
C ALA A 172 8.20 -0.39 11.61
N SER A 173 8.68 -1.64 11.69
CA SER A 173 9.49 -2.29 10.67
C SER A 173 8.70 -2.95 9.54
N ALA A 174 7.36 -2.99 9.58
CA ALA A 174 6.52 -3.73 8.62
C ALA A 174 5.42 -2.85 8.01
N THR A 175 5.79 -1.96 7.12
CA THR A 175 4.91 -1.05 6.37
C THR A 175 4.99 -1.33 4.87
N LYS A 176 4.10 -0.73 4.06
CA LYS A 176 4.22 -0.76 2.58
C LYS A 176 5.62 -0.32 2.12
N GLN A 177 6.19 0.71 2.76
CA GLN A 177 7.52 1.21 2.44
C GLN A 177 8.61 0.17 2.73
N THR A 178 8.70 -0.30 3.98
CA THR A 178 9.78 -1.18 4.42
C THR A 178 9.71 -2.56 3.74
N ALA A 179 8.50 -3.05 3.45
CA ALA A 179 8.31 -4.27 2.65
C ALA A 179 8.84 -4.10 1.22
N LEU A 180 8.57 -2.96 0.57
CA LEU A 180 9.10 -2.68 -0.76
C LEU A 180 10.61 -2.44 -0.75
N GLU A 181 11.17 -1.80 0.28
CA GLU A 181 12.61 -1.66 0.49
C GLU A 181 13.30 -3.03 0.62
N TYR A 182 12.69 -3.95 1.38
CA TYR A 182 13.18 -5.32 1.51
C TYR A 182 13.20 -6.04 0.15
N VAL A 183 12.11 -5.95 -0.62
CA VAL A 183 12.05 -6.53 -1.97
C VAL A 183 13.09 -5.89 -2.89
N ALA A 184 13.21 -4.55 -2.90
CA ALA A 184 14.19 -3.85 -3.71
C ALA A 184 15.62 -4.31 -3.39
N ALA A 185 15.96 -4.45 -2.11
CA ALA A 185 17.26 -4.93 -1.66
C ALA A 185 17.53 -6.39 -2.07
N GLU A 186 16.55 -7.28 -1.98
CA GLU A 186 16.68 -8.68 -2.41
C GLU A 186 17.02 -8.80 -3.89
N PHE A 187 16.43 -7.92 -4.73
CA PHE A 187 16.72 -7.89 -6.17
C PHE A 187 17.85 -6.94 -6.56
N GLY A 188 18.54 -6.35 -5.58
CA GLY A 188 19.70 -5.47 -5.80
C GLY A 188 19.37 -4.17 -6.56
N GLN A 189 18.14 -3.65 -6.39
CA GLN A 189 17.69 -2.44 -7.06
C GLN A 189 17.80 -1.21 -6.14
N PRO A 190 18.42 -0.11 -6.61
CA PRO A 190 18.37 1.17 -5.91
C PRO A 190 16.93 1.68 -5.83
N LEU A 191 16.53 2.30 -4.72
CA LEU A 191 15.15 2.77 -4.52
C LEU A 191 14.69 3.69 -5.65
N GLY A 192 15.53 4.63 -6.09
CA GLY A 192 15.20 5.57 -7.17
C GLY A 192 14.98 4.94 -8.56
N GLU A 193 15.26 3.63 -8.73
CA GLU A 193 14.98 2.85 -9.94
C GLU A 193 13.76 1.94 -9.81
N VAL A 194 13.16 1.90 -8.61
CA VAL A 194 11.89 1.21 -8.35
C VAL A 194 10.75 2.19 -8.54
N VAL A 195 9.83 1.89 -9.45
CA VAL A 195 8.60 2.67 -9.60
C VAL A 195 7.58 2.20 -8.58
N PHE A 196 6.98 3.13 -7.83
CA PHE A 196 5.84 2.84 -6.94
C PHE A 196 4.64 3.69 -7.32
N CYS A 197 3.49 3.05 -7.57
CA CYS A 197 2.23 3.70 -7.91
C CYS A 197 1.24 3.63 -6.75
N GLY A 198 0.58 4.74 -6.43
CA GLY A 198 -0.39 4.83 -5.33
C GLY A 198 -1.45 5.90 -5.55
N ASP A 199 -2.49 5.90 -4.69
CA ASP A 199 -3.61 6.83 -4.76
C ASP A 199 -4.08 7.39 -3.41
N SER A 200 -3.75 6.78 -2.28
CA SER A 200 -4.36 7.10 -0.98
C SER A 200 -3.36 7.27 0.17
N GLY A 201 -3.86 7.71 1.33
CA GLY A 201 -3.01 8.11 2.46
C GLY A 201 -2.01 7.07 2.94
N ASN A 202 -2.30 5.76 2.81
CA ASN A 202 -1.36 4.70 3.20
C ASN A 202 -0.18 4.52 2.24
N ASP A 203 -0.17 5.25 1.10
CA ASP A 203 0.91 5.26 0.10
C ASP A 203 1.92 6.40 0.33
N ILE A 204 1.65 7.30 1.28
CA ILE A 204 2.52 8.47 1.52
C ILE A 204 3.95 8.04 1.84
N PHE A 205 4.13 6.99 2.64
CA PHE A 205 5.46 6.53 3.05
C PHE A 205 6.29 6.07 1.86
N PRO A 206 5.88 5.10 1.01
CA PRO A 206 6.66 4.74 -0.17
C PRO A 206 6.80 5.89 -1.18
N LEU A 207 5.78 6.75 -1.36
CA LEU A 207 5.86 7.90 -2.27
C LEU A 207 6.87 8.97 -1.83
N THR A 208 7.29 8.96 -0.58
CA THR A 208 8.27 9.91 -0.01
C THR A 208 9.57 9.27 0.50
N ALA A 209 9.77 7.97 0.25
CA ALA A 209 10.95 7.22 0.70
C ALA A 209 12.12 7.17 -0.30
N GLY A 210 11.99 7.85 -1.45
CA GLY A 210 13.01 7.86 -2.50
C GLY A 210 12.78 6.86 -3.65
N PHE A 211 11.64 6.19 -3.68
CA PHE A 211 11.15 5.49 -4.87
C PHE A 211 10.77 6.49 -5.97
N ALA A 212 10.77 6.06 -7.24
CA ALA A 212 10.18 6.84 -8.33
C ALA A 212 8.64 6.77 -8.20
N GLY A 213 8.06 7.76 -7.51
CA GLY A 213 6.63 7.78 -7.19
C GLY A 213 5.76 8.09 -8.40
N VAL A 214 4.61 7.44 -8.48
CA VAL A 214 3.54 7.72 -9.46
C VAL A 214 2.22 7.86 -8.71
N LEU A 215 1.57 9.01 -8.85
CA LEU A 215 0.20 9.20 -8.37
C LEU A 215 -0.74 9.08 -9.56
N VAL A 216 -1.69 8.13 -9.49
CA VAL A 216 -2.73 8.00 -10.49
C VAL A 216 -3.65 9.23 -10.46
N ARG A 217 -4.33 9.53 -11.56
CA ARG A 217 -5.15 10.76 -11.70
C ARG A 217 -6.28 10.87 -10.67
N ASN A 218 -6.76 9.75 -10.16
CA ASN A 218 -7.79 9.71 -9.11
C ASN A 218 -7.21 9.69 -7.69
N ALA A 219 -5.92 9.96 -7.51
CA ALA A 219 -5.33 10.02 -6.17
C ALA A 219 -5.99 11.08 -5.31
N ASP A 220 -6.08 10.82 -4.01
CA ASP A 220 -6.67 11.73 -3.03
C ASP A 220 -5.94 13.07 -3.02
N GLU A 221 -6.70 14.18 -3.04
CA GLU A 221 -6.14 15.55 -3.10
C GLU A 221 -5.16 15.82 -1.95
N GLN A 222 -5.45 15.30 -0.75
CA GLN A 222 -4.57 15.44 0.41
C GLN A 222 -3.22 14.74 0.18
N LEU A 223 -3.22 13.52 -0.36
CA LEU A 223 -1.99 12.80 -0.71
C LEU A 223 -1.20 13.56 -1.78
N VAL A 224 -1.87 14.03 -2.84
CA VAL A 224 -1.24 14.81 -3.92
C VAL A 224 -0.52 16.03 -3.35
N GLU A 225 -1.16 16.77 -2.45
CA GLU A 225 -0.56 17.97 -1.84
C GLU A 225 0.63 17.60 -0.94
N GLN A 226 0.53 16.55 -0.13
CA GLN A 226 1.63 16.08 0.72
C GLN A 226 2.85 15.66 -0.10
N VAL A 227 2.66 14.91 -1.21
CA VAL A 227 3.77 14.49 -2.08
C VAL A 227 4.37 15.68 -2.81
N ARG A 228 3.56 16.66 -3.25
CA ARG A 228 4.07 17.91 -3.85
C ARG A 228 4.94 18.70 -2.88
N GLN A 229 4.53 18.83 -1.64
CA GLN A 229 5.30 19.51 -0.59
C GLN A 229 6.60 18.76 -0.28
N ALA A 230 6.56 17.44 -0.19
CA ALA A 230 7.75 16.62 0.03
C ALA A 230 8.77 16.78 -1.12
N THR A 231 8.32 16.65 -2.38
CA THR A 231 9.20 16.80 -3.56
C THR A 231 9.73 18.22 -3.75
N ALA A 232 8.98 19.23 -3.33
CA ALA A 232 9.46 20.62 -3.33
C ALA A 232 10.53 20.87 -2.25
N SER A 233 10.46 20.15 -1.13
CA SER A 233 11.38 20.26 0.00
C SER A 233 12.64 19.44 -0.17
N ASP A 234 12.57 18.31 -0.88
CA ASP A 234 13.69 17.42 -1.16
C ASP A 234 13.79 17.10 -2.67
N PRO A 235 14.76 17.72 -3.38
CA PRO A 235 14.98 17.47 -4.82
C PRO A 235 15.40 16.05 -5.18
N ALA A 236 15.79 15.21 -4.21
CA ALA A 236 16.09 13.80 -4.45
C ALA A 236 14.83 12.96 -4.66
N LEU A 237 13.69 13.40 -4.13
CA LEU A 237 12.41 12.74 -4.32
C LEU A 237 11.86 13.03 -5.73
N LYS A 238 11.33 12.00 -6.36
CA LYS A 238 10.73 12.10 -7.70
C LYS A 238 9.29 11.61 -7.64
N ALA A 239 8.37 12.41 -8.14
CA ALA A 239 6.97 12.01 -8.28
C ALA A 239 6.42 12.43 -9.64
N TYR A 240 5.73 11.52 -10.28
CA TYR A 240 4.93 11.75 -11.47
C TYR A 240 3.45 11.80 -11.09
N PHE A 241 2.73 12.77 -11.62
CA PHE A 241 1.30 12.93 -11.40
C PHE A 241 0.58 12.66 -12.72
N ALA A 242 -0.12 11.54 -12.81
CA ALA A 242 -0.83 11.16 -14.02
C ALA A 242 -1.91 12.17 -14.39
N GLN A 243 -1.94 12.59 -15.64
CA GLN A 243 -2.83 13.64 -16.15
C GLN A 243 -3.82 13.11 -17.19
N GLY A 244 -3.55 11.94 -17.77
CA GLY A 244 -4.20 11.42 -18.95
C GLY A 244 -3.45 11.80 -20.22
N ASP A 245 -4.04 11.46 -21.36
CA ASP A 245 -3.51 11.72 -22.70
C ASP A 245 -2.35 10.81 -23.16
N PHE A 246 -1.81 9.94 -22.31
CA PHE A 246 -0.84 8.95 -22.75
C PHE A 246 -1.52 7.87 -23.60
N ARG A 247 -1.25 7.88 -24.90
CA ARG A 247 -1.87 6.95 -25.88
C ARG A 247 -3.40 6.97 -25.88
N GLY A 248 -4.02 8.09 -25.47
CA GLY A 248 -5.47 8.23 -25.39
C GLY A 248 -6.08 7.62 -24.10
N LEU A 249 -5.26 7.20 -23.15
CA LEU A 249 -5.71 6.71 -21.84
C LEU A 249 -6.05 7.87 -20.90
N SER A 250 -6.98 7.63 -19.97
CA SER A 250 -7.55 8.65 -19.09
C SER A 250 -6.64 9.09 -17.93
N GLY A 251 -5.64 8.28 -17.58
CA GLY A 251 -4.78 8.45 -16.39
C GLY A 251 -5.41 7.94 -15.09
N TYR A 252 -6.66 7.46 -15.11
CA TYR A 252 -7.31 6.86 -13.95
C TYR A 252 -6.88 5.40 -13.77
N TYR A 253 -6.68 4.98 -12.50
CA TYR A 253 -6.36 3.60 -12.15
C TYR A 253 -5.18 3.02 -12.95
N THR A 254 -5.36 1.82 -13.54
CA THR A 254 -4.37 1.15 -14.39
C THR A 254 -3.80 2.07 -15.48
N SER A 255 -4.62 2.96 -16.03
CA SER A 255 -4.18 3.91 -17.04
C SER A 255 -3.14 4.90 -16.51
N GLY A 256 -3.30 5.34 -15.26
CA GLY A 256 -2.32 6.18 -14.56
C GLY A 256 -1.03 5.43 -14.23
N VAL A 257 -1.12 4.14 -13.88
CA VAL A 257 0.05 3.26 -13.68
C VAL A 257 0.84 3.10 -14.99
N ILE A 258 0.15 2.91 -16.12
CA ILE A 258 0.79 2.79 -17.45
C ILE A 258 1.43 4.11 -17.89
N GLU A 259 0.79 5.24 -17.59
CA GLU A 259 1.29 6.57 -17.93
C GLU A 259 2.60 6.89 -17.19
N GLY A 260 2.67 6.61 -15.89
CA GLY A 260 3.87 6.82 -15.05
C GLY A 260 5.03 5.91 -15.40
#